data_10147d53d6989284db9e6d76d6858355
#
_entry.id   10147d53d6989284db9e6d76d6858355
#
_cell.length_a   1.000
_cell.length_b   1.000
_cell.length_c   1.000
_cell.angle_alpha   90.00
_cell.angle_beta   90.00
_cell.angle_gamma   90.00
#
_symmetry.space_group_name_H-M   'P 1'
#
loop_
_entity.id
_entity.type
_entity.pdbx_description
1 polymer ?
#
loop_
_entity_poly.entity_id
_entity_poly.type
_entity_poly.pdbx_seq_one_letter_code
_entity_poly.pdbx_strand_id
1 'polypeptide(L)'
;MHPFFTHSGRLGVYLLGWIPLTAILAGLLVLAGGLSLLEAASLAVPLALLYAFLCLSSWYLCRAFPVDSSRLLATASALAIASLVAASLWLLSGTTLAWGLALLPAFETLPDRLARAGPVVFLLGVLLYLLVLAMHYVLDAAESAREQERRAAELKTLAREAELQALRERLNPHFLFNSLNSIAALVAARPEEARSMCALLSDFLRTTLGMSERSSITLREELALAHRYLAVERVRFGDRLTVAEDLDDSALDVSVPPLLLQPLVENAVKHGIAARLEGGILSFAAKRSGGRVSIVVENPAEAAAEKPAGAGIGLANVRRRVAAYWGDAGHVGTRLADGRFRVEIDLPAEV
;
A
#
# COMPACT_ATOMS: atom_id res chain seq x y z
N MET A 1 17.90 21.62 6.74
CA MET A 1 18.05 22.44 7.96
C MET A 1 18.07 21.54 9.17
N HIS A 2 18.81 21.87 10.22
CA HIS A 2 18.88 21.09 11.45
C HIS A 2 17.50 21.11 12.16
N PRO A 3 16.95 19.96 12.63
CA PRO A 3 15.59 19.86 13.17
C PRO A 3 15.32 20.74 14.40
N PHE A 4 16.35 21.13 15.14
CA PHE A 4 16.23 22.05 16.29
C PHE A 4 16.00 23.51 15.89
N PHE A 5 16.33 23.90 14.67
CA PHE A 5 16.11 25.29 14.20
C PHE A 5 14.76 25.48 13.50
N THR A 6 14.03 24.39 13.21
CA THR A 6 12.71 24.47 12.57
C THR A 6 11.58 24.88 13.54
N HIS A 7 11.80 24.71 14.86
CA HIS A 7 10.83 25.07 15.90
C HIS A 7 11.56 25.65 17.11
N SER A 8 11.28 26.90 17.45
CA SER A 8 11.92 27.63 18.57
C SER A 8 11.80 26.89 19.92
N GLY A 9 10.71 26.17 20.15
CA GLY A 9 10.54 25.38 21.37
C GLY A 9 11.51 24.21 21.51
N ARG A 10 11.94 23.57 20.42
CA ARG A 10 12.88 22.45 20.46
C ARG A 10 14.29 22.88 20.85
N LEU A 11 14.73 24.03 20.36
CA LEU A 11 16.01 24.60 20.73
C LEU A 11 16.04 24.97 22.22
N GLY A 12 14.94 25.53 22.75
CA GLY A 12 14.82 25.86 24.17
C GLY A 12 14.94 24.61 25.06
N VAL A 13 14.24 23.52 24.72
CA VAL A 13 14.34 22.24 25.46
C VAL A 13 15.76 21.66 25.39
N TYR A 14 16.40 21.73 24.22
CA TYR A 14 17.79 21.31 24.05
C TYR A 14 18.75 22.08 24.99
N LEU A 15 18.65 23.40 24.97
CA LEU A 15 19.51 24.25 25.81
C LEU A 15 19.23 24.06 27.32
N LEU A 16 17.99 23.84 27.74
CA LEU A 16 17.62 23.50 29.10
C LEU A 16 18.32 22.20 29.57
N GLY A 17 18.50 21.21 28.70
CA GLY A 17 19.23 19.98 28.98
C GLY A 17 20.71 20.22 29.31
N TRP A 18 21.30 21.36 28.92
CA TRP A 18 22.67 21.69 29.19
C TRP A 18 22.89 22.31 30.60
N ILE A 19 21.81 22.75 31.27
CA ILE A 19 21.93 23.33 32.64
C ILE A 19 22.58 22.35 33.65
N PRO A 20 22.09 21.10 33.80
CA PRO A 20 22.73 20.13 34.71
C PRO A 20 24.16 19.78 34.26
N LEU A 21 24.43 19.71 32.96
CA LEU A 21 25.77 19.47 32.42
C LEU A 21 26.73 20.62 32.76
N THR A 22 26.25 21.87 32.74
CA THR A 22 27.01 23.06 33.17
C THR A 22 27.38 22.97 34.66
N ALA A 23 26.46 22.53 35.50
CA ALA A 23 26.73 22.34 36.93
C ALA A 23 27.76 21.23 37.19
N ILE A 24 27.67 20.10 36.44
CA ILE A 24 28.66 19.02 36.50
C ILE A 24 30.03 19.52 36.05
N LEU A 25 30.12 20.27 34.97
CA LEU A 25 31.37 20.85 34.49
C LEU A 25 32.00 21.78 35.54
N ALA A 26 31.19 22.67 36.11
CA ALA A 26 31.67 23.55 37.19
C ALA A 26 32.21 22.75 38.38
N GLY A 27 31.50 21.73 38.83
CA GLY A 27 31.95 20.81 39.88
C GLY A 27 33.27 20.12 39.57
N LEU A 28 33.43 19.62 38.33
CA LEU A 28 34.68 19.00 37.88
C LEU A 28 35.86 20.00 37.83
N LEU A 29 35.61 21.23 37.41
CA LEU A 29 36.62 22.29 37.42
C LEU A 29 37.08 22.63 38.86
N VAL A 30 36.19 22.67 39.83
CA VAL A 30 36.52 22.83 41.24
C VAL A 30 37.34 21.65 41.76
N LEU A 31 36.91 20.43 41.50
CA LEU A 31 37.54 19.21 42.02
C LEU A 31 38.90 18.91 41.38
N ALA A 32 38.99 18.97 40.06
CA ALA A 32 40.18 18.59 39.30
C ALA A 32 41.19 19.74 39.17
N GLY A 33 40.70 20.99 39.02
CA GLY A 33 41.53 22.17 38.82
C GLY A 33 41.82 22.95 40.10
N GLY A 34 41.04 22.73 41.17
CA GLY A 34 41.12 23.53 42.40
C GLY A 34 40.59 24.96 42.17
N LEU A 35 39.64 25.16 41.25
CA LEU A 35 39.05 26.45 40.98
C LEU A 35 38.11 26.87 42.11
N SER A 36 38.00 28.17 42.36
CA SER A 36 36.92 28.69 43.19
C SER A 36 35.58 28.58 42.45
N LEU A 37 34.46 28.65 43.16
CA LEU A 37 33.15 28.62 42.57
C LEU A 37 32.92 29.71 41.52
N LEU A 38 33.48 30.91 41.76
CA LEU A 38 33.39 32.04 40.85
C LEU A 38 34.17 31.77 39.54
N GLU A 39 35.40 31.27 39.64
CA GLU A 39 36.25 30.90 38.53
C GLU A 39 35.59 29.77 37.69
N ALA A 40 35.10 28.74 38.40
CA ALA A 40 34.45 27.59 37.75
C ALA A 40 33.16 28.02 37.00
N ALA A 41 32.32 28.86 37.60
CA ALA A 41 31.11 29.37 36.96
C ALA A 41 31.42 30.26 35.74
N SER A 42 32.43 31.12 35.85
CA SER A 42 32.87 32.02 34.77
C SER A 42 33.36 31.27 33.52
N LEU A 43 33.91 30.06 33.70
CA LEU A 43 34.33 29.19 32.63
C LEU A 43 33.20 28.22 32.18
N ALA A 44 32.51 27.58 33.11
CA ALA A 44 31.57 26.52 32.82
C ALA A 44 30.38 26.99 31.97
N VAL A 45 29.82 28.17 32.27
CA VAL A 45 28.63 28.68 31.55
C VAL A 45 28.92 28.96 30.06
N PRO A 46 29.94 29.77 29.69
CA PRO A 46 30.22 30.00 28.27
C PRO A 46 30.72 28.76 27.54
N LEU A 47 31.49 27.90 28.22
CA LEU A 47 31.98 26.65 27.64
C LEU A 47 30.85 25.65 27.38
N ALA A 48 29.89 25.51 28.29
CA ALA A 48 28.72 24.66 28.09
C ALA A 48 27.86 25.15 26.91
N LEU A 49 27.60 26.45 26.79
CA LEU A 49 26.89 27.05 25.68
C LEU A 49 27.61 26.82 24.36
N LEU A 50 28.92 27.08 24.29
CA LEU A 50 29.71 26.85 23.11
C LEU A 50 29.65 25.37 22.68
N TYR A 51 29.79 24.47 23.66
CA TYR A 51 29.80 23.04 23.36
C TYR A 51 28.42 22.52 22.96
N ALA A 52 27.35 23.08 23.49
CA ALA A 52 26.01 22.80 23.07
C ALA A 52 25.83 23.04 21.54
N PHE A 53 26.29 24.19 21.06
CA PHE A 53 26.27 24.49 19.62
C PHE A 53 27.21 23.60 18.80
N LEU A 54 28.40 23.30 19.34
CA LEU A 54 29.35 22.41 18.66
C LEU A 54 28.77 21.00 18.51
N CYS A 55 28.07 20.49 19.52
CA CYS A 55 27.41 19.18 19.48
C CYS A 55 26.28 19.08 18.41
N LEU A 56 25.69 20.19 18.00
CA LEU A 56 24.72 20.16 16.88
C LEU A 56 25.34 19.68 15.55
N SER A 57 26.67 19.81 15.40
CA SER A 57 27.38 19.29 14.22
C SER A 57 27.26 17.78 14.08
N SER A 58 27.03 17.05 15.17
CA SER A 58 26.88 15.59 15.18
C SER A 58 25.71 15.12 14.31
N TRP A 59 24.66 15.92 14.16
CA TRP A 59 23.52 15.60 13.27
C TRP A 59 23.93 15.48 11.79
N TYR A 60 24.81 16.37 11.33
CA TYR A 60 25.33 16.31 9.96
C TYR A 60 26.22 15.07 9.77
N LEU A 61 26.96 14.72 10.82
CA LEU A 61 27.85 13.58 10.80
C LEU A 61 27.08 12.25 10.72
N CYS A 62 26.00 12.10 11.50
CA CYS A 62 25.11 10.94 11.43
C CYS A 62 24.54 10.73 10.02
N ARG A 63 24.21 11.80 9.32
CA ARG A 63 23.69 11.73 7.95
C ARG A 63 24.76 11.43 6.90
N ALA A 64 25.97 11.95 7.12
CA ALA A 64 27.11 11.69 6.22
C ALA A 64 27.64 10.25 6.35
N PHE A 65 27.54 9.67 7.54
CA PHE A 65 28.03 8.33 7.87
C PHE A 65 26.92 7.48 8.48
N PRO A 66 25.93 7.01 7.67
CA PRO A 66 24.92 6.09 8.17
C PRO A 66 25.57 4.79 8.64
N VAL A 67 24.98 4.17 9.68
CA VAL A 67 25.47 2.89 10.20
C VAL A 67 25.18 1.80 9.16
N ASP A 68 26.22 1.43 8.42
CA ASP A 68 26.19 0.33 7.47
C ASP A 68 27.21 -0.72 7.89
N SER A 69 26.79 -1.97 7.95
CA SER A 69 27.64 -3.11 8.34
C SER A 69 28.89 -3.25 7.45
N SER A 70 28.81 -2.81 6.19
CA SER A 70 29.92 -2.88 5.24
C SER A 70 31.03 -1.84 5.49
N ARG A 71 30.77 -0.77 6.28
CA ARG A 71 31.66 0.37 6.49
C ARG A 71 31.89 0.73 7.96
N LEU A 72 31.60 -0.20 8.87
CA LEU A 72 31.65 0.05 10.32
C LEU A 72 32.98 0.69 10.80
N LEU A 73 34.11 0.19 10.33
CA LEU A 73 35.43 0.73 10.72
C LEU A 73 35.63 2.18 10.25
N ALA A 74 35.24 2.48 9.01
CA ALA A 74 35.34 3.84 8.46
C ALA A 74 34.41 4.80 9.22
N THR A 75 33.19 4.38 9.50
CA THR A 75 32.22 5.15 10.29
C THR A 75 32.77 5.38 11.71
N ALA A 76 33.20 4.33 12.40
CA ALA A 76 33.74 4.43 13.76
C ALA A 76 34.97 5.35 13.83
N SER A 77 35.89 5.26 12.86
CA SER A 77 37.06 6.15 12.81
C SER A 77 36.68 7.62 12.56
N ALA A 78 35.71 7.89 11.67
CA ALA A 78 35.22 9.24 11.41
C ALA A 78 34.58 9.85 12.66
N LEU A 79 33.75 9.07 13.37
CA LEU A 79 33.10 9.51 14.61
C LEU A 79 34.11 9.74 15.75
N ALA A 80 35.11 8.88 15.89
CA ALA A 80 36.18 9.05 16.85
C ALA A 80 37.00 10.33 16.56
N ILE A 81 37.41 10.54 15.33
CA ILE A 81 38.14 11.75 14.92
C ILE A 81 37.30 13.01 15.20
N ALA A 82 36.02 13.00 14.85
CA ALA A 82 35.13 14.15 15.07
C ALA A 82 34.98 14.47 16.54
N SER A 83 34.85 13.46 17.43
CA SER A 83 34.76 13.66 18.88
C SER A 83 36.06 14.22 19.48
N LEU A 84 37.22 13.74 19.00
CA LEU A 84 38.52 14.26 19.40
C LEU A 84 38.72 15.71 18.96
N VAL A 85 38.35 16.05 17.73
CA VAL A 85 38.41 17.41 17.21
C VAL A 85 37.49 18.34 17.97
N ALA A 86 36.23 17.93 18.21
CA ALA A 86 35.27 18.73 18.96
C ALA A 86 35.76 19.01 20.41
N ALA A 87 36.28 17.99 21.10
CA ALA A 87 36.83 18.14 22.46
C ALA A 87 38.08 19.02 22.47
N SER A 88 38.95 18.92 21.46
CA SER A 88 40.13 19.77 21.33
C SER A 88 39.77 21.24 21.12
N LEU A 89 38.78 21.52 20.21
CA LEU A 89 38.26 22.88 20.00
C LEU A 89 37.62 23.44 21.25
N TRP A 90 36.90 22.62 22.01
CA TRP A 90 36.28 23.02 23.26
C TRP A 90 37.33 23.39 24.32
N LEU A 91 38.33 22.53 24.52
CA LEU A 91 39.42 22.80 25.45
C LEU A 91 40.23 24.05 25.05
N LEU A 92 40.51 24.20 23.75
CA LEU A 92 41.20 25.39 23.20
C LEU A 92 40.41 26.67 23.48
N SER A 93 39.08 26.63 23.30
CA SER A 93 38.20 27.77 23.61
C SER A 93 38.20 28.09 25.11
N GLY A 94 38.26 27.05 25.97
CA GLY A 94 38.40 27.21 27.42
C GLY A 94 39.71 27.85 27.82
N THR A 95 40.81 27.41 27.24
CA THR A 95 42.16 27.99 27.52
C THR A 95 42.25 29.42 27.04
N THR A 96 41.72 29.76 25.86
CA THR A 96 41.72 31.15 25.37
C THR A 96 40.87 32.05 26.24
N LEU A 97 39.70 31.56 26.71
CA LEU A 97 38.85 32.30 27.65
C LEU A 97 39.56 32.50 29.01
N ALA A 98 40.25 31.47 29.54
CA ALA A 98 40.97 31.55 30.79
C ALA A 98 42.12 32.59 30.73
N TRP A 99 42.88 32.62 29.63
CA TRP A 99 43.90 33.64 29.39
C TRP A 99 43.30 35.05 29.27
N GLY A 100 42.14 35.20 28.65
CA GLY A 100 41.44 36.49 28.59
C GLY A 100 40.98 36.98 29.96
N LEU A 101 40.44 36.07 30.80
CA LEU A 101 40.02 36.40 32.15
C LEU A 101 41.21 36.68 33.09
N ALA A 102 42.36 36.06 32.88
CA ALA A 102 43.58 36.28 33.68
C ALA A 102 44.14 37.72 33.62
N LEU A 103 43.64 38.54 32.68
CA LEU A 103 43.90 39.98 32.66
C LEU A 103 43.29 40.72 33.87
N LEU A 104 42.35 40.08 34.57
CA LEU A 104 41.75 40.58 35.79
C LEU A 104 42.46 39.97 37.01
N PRO A 105 42.83 40.76 38.03
CA PRO A 105 43.58 40.26 39.23
C PRO A 105 42.93 39.10 39.94
N ALA A 106 41.58 39.00 39.92
CA ALA A 106 40.84 37.92 40.55
C ALA A 106 40.99 36.56 39.85
N PHE A 107 41.52 36.50 38.60
CA PHE A 107 41.63 35.30 37.76
C PHE A 107 43.08 35.02 37.28
N GLU A 108 44.07 35.66 37.85
CA GLU A 108 45.48 35.58 37.43
C GLU A 108 46.00 34.14 37.35
N THR A 109 45.61 33.26 38.27
CA THR A 109 46.03 31.84 38.30
C THR A 109 45.12 30.89 37.54
N LEU A 110 44.10 31.42 36.88
CA LEU A 110 43.07 30.61 36.20
C LEU A 110 43.63 29.70 35.08
N PRO A 111 44.56 30.14 34.20
CA PRO A 111 45.12 29.30 33.14
C PRO A 111 45.86 28.07 33.72
N ASP A 112 46.65 28.23 34.79
CA ASP A 112 47.39 27.13 35.40
C ASP A 112 46.47 26.11 36.10
N ARG A 113 45.39 26.60 36.72
CA ARG A 113 44.36 25.74 37.31
C ARG A 113 43.56 24.99 36.26
N LEU A 114 43.18 25.65 35.18
CA LEU A 114 42.49 25.01 34.06
C LEU A 114 43.39 23.98 33.37
N ALA A 115 44.71 24.24 33.23
CA ALA A 115 45.65 23.29 32.65
C ALA A 115 45.67 21.97 33.44
N ARG A 116 45.55 22.01 34.77
CA ARG A 116 45.42 20.80 35.64
C ARG A 116 44.10 20.02 35.37
N ALA A 117 43.00 20.73 35.13
CA ALA A 117 41.72 20.12 34.82
C ALA A 117 41.61 19.70 33.33
N GLY A 118 42.52 20.15 32.48
CA GLY A 118 42.48 19.96 31.02
C GLY A 118 42.18 18.53 30.54
N PRO A 119 42.89 17.51 31.06
CA PRO A 119 42.63 16.12 30.67
C PRO A 119 41.21 15.66 31.01
N VAL A 120 40.66 16.09 32.14
CA VAL A 120 39.29 15.74 32.57
C VAL A 120 38.26 16.44 31.70
N VAL A 121 38.46 17.73 31.43
CA VAL A 121 37.60 18.51 30.52
C VAL A 121 37.61 17.90 29.09
N PHE A 122 38.80 17.57 28.58
CA PHE A 122 38.95 16.93 27.29
C PHE A 122 38.17 15.59 27.17
N LEU A 123 38.38 14.71 28.17
CA LEU A 123 37.70 13.41 28.21
C LEU A 123 36.18 13.59 28.32
N LEU A 124 35.72 14.51 29.18
CA LEU A 124 34.31 14.87 29.28
C LEU A 124 33.74 15.33 27.92
N GLY A 125 34.50 16.17 27.20
CA GLY A 125 34.13 16.62 25.86
C GLY A 125 33.94 15.46 24.91
N VAL A 126 34.91 14.54 24.81
CA VAL A 126 34.80 13.35 23.98
C VAL A 126 33.54 12.54 24.31
N LEU A 127 33.32 12.28 25.62
CA LEU A 127 32.15 11.48 26.04
C LEU A 127 30.82 12.17 25.73
N LEU A 128 30.73 13.48 25.98
CA LEU A 128 29.50 14.24 25.67
C LEU A 128 29.21 14.28 24.16
N TYR A 129 30.23 14.47 23.35
CA TYR A 129 30.04 14.45 21.87
C TYR A 129 29.56 13.09 21.39
N LEU A 130 30.18 11.99 21.88
CA LEU A 130 29.77 10.63 21.55
C LEU A 130 28.35 10.32 22.06
N LEU A 131 27.97 10.81 23.22
CA LEU A 131 26.62 10.63 23.77
C LEU A 131 25.58 11.34 22.91
N VAL A 132 25.84 12.61 22.53
CA VAL A 132 24.91 13.35 21.63
C VAL A 132 24.85 12.69 20.27
N LEU A 133 25.95 12.20 19.75
CA LEU A 133 26.01 11.45 18.49
C LEU A 133 25.18 10.17 18.58
N ALA A 134 25.36 9.35 19.61
CA ALA A 134 24.59 8.14 19.84
C ALA A 134 23.09 8.44 19.94
N MET A 135 22.72 9.53 20.63
CA MET A 135 21.33 9.96 20.71
C MET A 135 20.75 10.31 19.33
N HIS A 136 21.51 11.00 18.47
CA HIS A 136 21.04 11.30 17.11
C HIS A 136 20.83 10.03 16.29
N TYR A 137 21.72 9.03 16.36
CA TYR A 137 21.53 7.75 15.70
C TYR A 137 20.29 7.00 16.19
N VAL A 138 20.04 6.99 17.49
CA VAL A 138 18.85 6.34 18.07
C VAL A 138 17.57 7.04 17.59
N LEU A 139 17.55 8.37 17.57
CA LEU A 139 16.40 9.14 17.12
C LEU A 139 16.12 8.91 15.62
N ASP A 140 17.16 8.93 14.78
CA ASP A 140 17.04 8.69 13.35
C ASP A 140 16.57 7.25 13.06
N ALA A 141 17.10 6.27 13.77
CA ALA A 141 16.65 4.87 13.68
C ALA A 141 15.18 4.71 14.10
N ALA A 142 14.78 5.39 15.19
CA ALA A 142 13.39 5.34 15.67
C ALA A 142 12.42 6.03 14.68
N GLU A 143 12.81 7.15 14.07
CA GLU A 143 12.02 7.82 13.04
C GLU A 143 11.89 6.93 11.78
N SER A 144 12.99 6.32 11.35
CA SER A 144 13.00 5.40 10.21
C SER A 144 12.12 4.16 10.45
N ALA A 145 12.18 3.57 11.63
CA ALA A 145 11.35 2.43 12.02
C ALA A 145 9.85 2.80 12.00
N ARG A 146 9.49 3.94 12.57
CA ARG A 146 8.09 4.43 12.56
C ARG A 146 7.58 4.68 11.15
N GLU A 147 8.42 5.23 10.29
CA GLU A 147 8.04 5.48 8.89
C GLU A 147 7.81 4.16 8.12
N GLN A 148 8.65 3.14 8.36
CA GLN A 148 8.46 1.81 7.78
C GLN A 148 7.17 1.14 8.27
N GLU A 149 6.86 1.25 9.57
CA GLU A 149 5.60 0.74 10.15
C GLU A 149 4.38 1.41 9.52
N ARG A 150 4.43 2.74 9.34
CA ARG A 150 3.34 3.50 8.69
C ARG A 150 3.13 3.02 7.25
N ARG A 151 4.20 2.93 6.46
CA ARG A 151 4.12 2.44 5.08
C ARG A 151 3.60 1.01 4.99
N ALA A 152 4.03 0.14 5.89
CA ALA A 152 3.52 -1.24 5.96
C ALA A 152 2.02 -1.28 6.29
N ALA A 153 1.55 -0.43 7.22
CA ALA A 153 0.13 -0.32 7.55
C ALA A 153 -0.70 0.23 6.38
N GLU A 154 -0.22 1.24 5.67
CA GLU A 154 -0.87 1.80 4.48
C GLU A 154 -0.99 0.75 3.36
N LEU A 155 0.10 0.03 3.07
CA LEU A 155 0.09 -1.04 2.06
C LEU A 155 -0.90 -2.16 2.42
N LYS A 156 -0.98 -2.53 3.71
CA LYS A 156 -1.93 -3.53 4.19
C LYS A 156 -3.39 -3.07 4.03
N THR A 157 -3.66 -1.79 4.25
CA THR A 157 -4.99 -1.20 4.06
C THR A 157 -5.38 -1.22 2.59
N LEU A 158 -4.48 -0.76 1.70
CA LEU A 158 -4.70 -0.76 0.25
C LEU A 158 -4.89 -2.19 -0.29
N ALA A 159 -4.12 -3.16 0.20
CA ALA A 159 -4.29 -4.56 -0.19
C ALA A 159 -5.69 -5.09 0.21
N ARG A 160 -6.14 -4.80 1.43
CA ARG A 160 -7.50 -5.19 1.87
C ARG A 160 -8.61 -4.51 1.08
N GLU A 161 -8.45 -3.23 0.75
CA GLU A 161 -9.42 -2.51 -0.08
C GLU A 161 -9.49 -3.11 -1.50
N ALA A 162 -8.33 -3.46 -2.08
CA ALA A 162 -8.27 -4.13 -3.37
C ALA A 162 -8.92 -5.53 -3.33
N GLU A 163 -8.71 -6.32 -2.27
CA GLU A 163 -9.38 -7.61 -2.07
C GLU A 163 -10.90 -7.44 -1.96
N LEU A 164 -11.36 -6.48 -1.17
CA LEU A 164 -12.79 -6.17 -1.02
C LEU A 164 -13.40 -5.70 -2.35
N GLN A 165 -12.69 -4.87 -3.08
CA GLN A 165 -13.12 -4.42 -4.40
C GLN A 165 -13.22 -5.59 -5.39
N ALA A 166 -12.21 -6.46 -5.44
CA ALA A 166 -12.22 -7.65 -6.27
C ALA A 166 -13.35 -8.61 -5.90
N LEU A 167 -13.65 -8.76 -4.61
CA LEU A 167 -14.78 -9.57 -4.13
C LEU A 167 -16.13 -8.95 -4.54
N ARG A 168 -16.28 -7.63 -4.43
CA ARG A 168 -17.49 -6.92 -4.87
C ARG A 168 -17.72 -7.02 -6.37
N GLU A 169 -16.66 -6.99 -7.18
CA GLU A 169 -16.74 -7.12 -8.63
C GLU A 169 -17.14 -8.54 -9.07
N ARG A 170 -16.84 -9.57 -8.27
CA ARG A 170 -17.28 -10.97 -8.52
C ARG A 170 -18.78 -11.17 -8.33
N LEU A 171 -19.40 -10.40 -7.44
CA LEU A 171 -20.82 -10.42 -7.16
C LEU A 171 -21.46 -9.20 -7.84
N ASN A 172 -22.08 -9.35 -8.99
CA ASN A 172 -22.77 -8.24 -9.66
C ASN A 172 -23.84 -7.60 -8.73
N PRO A 173 -23.54 -6.41 -8.11
CA PRO A 173 -24.45 -5.83 -7.12
C PRO A 173 -25.81 -5.49 -7.70
N HIS A 174 -25.85 -5.06 -8.95
CA HIS A 174 -27.07 -4.70 -9.65
C HIS A 174 -28.01 -5.93 -9.84
N PHE A 175 -27.42 -7.08 -10.17
CA PHE A 175 -28.19 -8.33 -10.24
C PHE A 175 -28.77 -8.73 -8.89
N LEU A 176 -27.97 -8.64 -7.81
CA LEU A 176 -28.42 -8.94 -6.46
C LEU A 176 -29.57 -8.03 -6.03
N PHE A 177 -29.44 -6.70 -6.20
CA PHE A 177 -30.50 -5.76 -5.84
C PHE A 177 -31.78 -6.01 -6.65
N ASN A 178 -31.67 -6.29 -7.95
CA ASN A 178 -32.84 -6.58 -8.76
C ASN A 178 -33.51 -7.90 -8.37
N SER A 179 -32.73 -8.93 -8.03
CA SER A 179 -33.26 -10.20 -7.56
C SER A 179 -33.99 -10.06 -6.22
N LEU A 180 -33.40 -9.33 -5.24
CA LEU A 180 -34.01 -9.06 -3.94
C LEU A 180 -35.30 -8.24 -4.08
N ASN A 181 -35.33 -7.22 -4.93
CA ASN A 181 -36.54 -6.43 -5.21
C ASN A 181 -37.64 -7.29 -5.83
N SER A 182 -37.29 -8.20 -6.75
CA SER A 182 -38.24 -9.13 -7.34
C SER A 182 -38.81 -10.11 -6.32
N ILE A 183 -37.95 -10.66 -5.43
CA ILE A 183 -38.41 -11.51 -4.33
C ILE A 183 -39.37 -10.75 -3.44
N ALA A 184 -39.03 -9.51 -3.03
CA ALA A 184 -39.87 -8.68 -2.20
C ALA A 184 -41.25 -8.41 -2.84
N ALA A 185 -41.31 -8.15 -4.13
CA ALA A 185 -42.57 -7.98 -4.87
C ALA A 185 -43.39 -9.28 -4.96
N LEU A 186 -42.74 -10.44 -5.02
CA LEU A 186 -43.42 -11.74 -5.11
C LEU A 186 -43.94 -12.23 -3.76
N VAL A 187 -43.35 -11.84 -2.64
CA VAL A 187 -43.68 -12.37 -1.28
C VAL A 187 -45.16 -12.29 -1.00
N ALA A 188 -45.83 -11.17 -1.31
CA ALA A 188 -47.27 -10.98 -1.01
C ALA A 188 -48.18 -11.62 -2.05
N ALA A 189 -47.81 -11.60 -3.33
CA ALA A 189 -48.67 -12.03 -4.45
C ALA A 189 -48.46 -13.49 -4.85
N ARG A 190 -47.22 -13.99 -4.80
CA ARG A 190 -46.82 -15.34 -5.26
C ARG A 190 -45.73 -15.92 -4.37
N PRO A 191 -46.06 -16.32 -3.12
CA PRO A 191 -45.04 -16.72 -2.12
C PRO A 191 -44.21 -17.95 -2.51
N GLU A 192 -44.76 -18.88 -3.26
CA GLU A 192 -44.01 -20.06 -3.74
C GLU A 192 -42.96 -19.69 -4.79
N GLU A 193 -43.26 -18.76 -5.70
CA GLU A 193 -42.26 -18.24 -6.66
C GLU A 193 -41.18 -17.44 -5.93
N ALA A 194 -41.53 -16.67 -4.88
CA ALA A 194 -40.54 -15.98 -4.04
C ALA A 194 -39.57 -16.97 -3.38
N ARG A 195 -40.07 -18.08 -2.81
CA ARG A 195 -39.23 -19.14 -2.22
C ARG A 195 -38.34 -19.79 -3.26
N SER A 196 -38.87 -20.12 -4.44
CA SER A 196 -38.14 -20.69 -5.54
C SER A 196 -37.01 -19.76 -6.00
N MET A 197 -37.30 -18.46 -6.14
CA MET A 197 -36.30 -17.46 -6.54
C MET A 197 -35.20 -17.31 -5.48
N CYS A 198 -35.52 -17.35 -4.18
CA CYS A 198 -34.52 -17.36 -3.10
C CYS A 198 -33.59 -18.57 -3.21
N ALA A 199 -34.12 -19.77 -3.47
CA ALA A 199 -33.35 -20.99 -3.62
C ALA A 199 -32.42 -20.94 -4.84
N LEU A 200 -32.94 -20.50 -5.99
CA LEU A 200 -32.17 -20.31 -7.23
C LEU A 200 -31.03 -19.30 -7.05
N LEU A 201 -31.32 -18.16 -6.42
CA LEU A 201 -30.32 -17.13 -6.14
C LEU A 201 -29.20 -17.66 -5.22
N SER A 202 -29.57 -18.38 -4.15
CA SER A 202 -28.62 -18.99 -3.21
C SER A 202 -27.72 -20.01 -3.90
N ASP A 203 -28.28 -20.86 -4.77
CA ASP A 203 -27.52 -21.85 -5.53
C ASP A 203 -26.56 -21.21 -6.53
N PHE A 204 -27.03 -20.20 -7.26
CA PHE A 204 -26.19 -19.40 -8.16
C PHE A 204 -25.00 -18.77 -7.42
N LEU A 205 -25.25 -18.07 -6.29
CA LEU A 205 -24.18 -17.40 -5.53
C LEU A 205 -23.16 -18.39 -4.99
N ARG A 206 -23.61 -19.52 -4.42
CA ARG A 206 -22.72 -20.57 -3.89
C ARG A 206 -21.85 -21.15 -4.99
N THR A 207 -22.43 -21.44 -6.16
CA THR A 207 -21.72 -21.99 -7.30
C THR A 207 -20.69 -20.97 -7.86
N THR A 208 -21.07 -19.70 -8.01
CA THR A 208 -20.18 -18.64 -8.48
C THR A 208 -18.96 -18.47 -7.59
N LEU A 209 -19.15 -18.45 -6.26
CA LEU A 209 -18.06 -18.33 -5.31
C LEU A 209 -17.12 -19.53 -5.37
N GLY A 210 -17.67 -20.76 -5.37
CA GLY A 210 -16.85 -21.97 -5.44
C GLY A 210 -16.07 -22.13 -6.75
N MET A 211 -16.66 -21.72 -7.88
CA MET A 211 -15.96 -21.75 -9.19
C MET A 211 -14.86 -20.69 -9.27
N SER A 212 -15.05 -19.53 -8.68
CA SER A 212 -14.09 -18.43 -8.77
C SER A 212 -12.73 -18.72 -8.12
N GLU A 213 -12.63 -19.75 -7.28
CA GLU A 213 -11.40 -20.17 -6.61
C GLU A 213 -10.59 -21.18 -7.43
N ARG A 214 -11.18 -21.73 -8.49
CA ARG A 214 -10.52 -22.72 -9.36
C ARG A 214 -9.71 -22.03 -10.45
N SER A 215 -8.61 -22.64 -10.86
CA SER A 215 -7.77 -22.15 -11.95
C SER A 215 -8.40 -22.37 -13.34
N SER A 216 -9.16 -23.46 -13.50
CA SER A 216 -9.88 -23.80 -14.72
C SER A 216 -11.10 -24.67 -14.40
N ILE A 217 -12.08 -24.62 -15.28
CA ILE A 217 -13.31 -25.42 -15.26
C ILE A 217 -13.63 -25.88 -16.68
N THR A 218 -14.59 -26.79 -16.85
CA THR A 218 -15.06 -27.20 -18.17
C THR A 218 -16.05 -26.16 -18.73
N LEU A 219 -16.16 -26.07 -20.06
CA LEU A 219 -17.22 -25.28 -20.71
C LEU A 219 -18.62 -25.73 -20.27
N ARG A 220 -18.80 -27.00 -19.98
CA ARG A 220 -20.03 -27.57 -19.41
C ARG A 220 -20.40 -26.94 -18.07
N GLU A 221 -19.40 -26.74 -17.18
CA GLU A 221 -19.62 -26.08 -15.90
C GLU A 221 -19.93 -24.60 -16.05
N GLU A 222 -19.29 -23.89 -17.00
CA GLU A 222 -19.60 -22.48 -17.34
C GLU A 222 -21.04 -22.33 -17.84
N LEU A 223 -21.48 -23.21 -18.75
CA LEU A 223 -22.85 -23.21 -19.22
C LEU A 223 -23.85 -23.53 -18.11
N ALA A 224 -23.52 -24.49 -17.23
CA ALA A 224 -24.36 -24.79 -16.08
C ALA A 224 -24.50 -23.58 -15.13
N LEU A 225 -23.46 -22.77 -14.94
CA LEU A 225 -23.53 -21.51 -14.21
C LEU A 225 -24.39 -20.47 -14.92
N ALA A 226 -24.24 -20.33 -16.24
CA ALA A 226 -25.08 -19.46 -17.07
C ALA A 226 -26.56 -19.82 -16.96
N HIS A 227 -26.88 -21.11 -16.97
CA HIS A 227 -28.27 -21.60 -16.80
C HIS A 227 -28.82 -21.25 -15.39
N ARG A 228 -28.03 -21.38 -14.33
CA ARG A 228 -28.45 -20.96 -12.99
C ARG A 228 -28.76 -19.46 -12.91
N TYR A 229 -27.93 -18.63 -13.51
CA TYR A 229 -28.18 -17.20 -13.63
C TYR A 229 -29.48 -16.93 -14.40
N LEU A 230 -29.66 -17.55 -15.57
CA LEU A 230 -30.82 -17.38 -16.41
C LEU A 230 -32.11 -17.91 -15.75
N ALA A 231 -32.02 -18.94 -14.90
CA ALA A 231 -33.16 -19.43 -14.10
C ALA A 231 -33.67 -18.36 -13.12
N VAL A 232 -32.76 -17.62 -12.47
CA VAL A 232 -33.15 -16.48 -11.60
C VAL A 232 -33.79 -15.37 -12.45
N GLU A 233 -33.19 -15.00 -13.58
CA GLU A 233 -33.71 -13.95 -14.46
C GLU A 233 -35.03 -14.34 -15.13
N ARG A 234 -35.28 -15.62 -15.37
CA ARG A 234 -36.55 -16.12 -15.93
C ARG A 234 -37.71 -15.88 -14.97
N VAL A 235 -37.51 -15.97 -13.65
CA VAL A 235 -38.58 -15.61 -12.69
C VAL A 235 -38.97 -14.14 -12.84
N ARG A 236 -38.01 -13.28 -13.22
CA ARG A 236 -38.23 -11.84 -13.35
C ARG A 236 -38.81 -11.45 -14.72
N PHE A 237 -38.30 -12.04 -15.77
CA PHE A 237 -38.70 -11.70 -17.16
C PHE A 237 -39.82 -12.57 -17.71
N GLY A 238 -40.10 -13.73 -17.12
CA GLY A 238 -41.10 -14.68 -17.61
C GLY A 238 -40.81 -15.13 -19.04
N ASP A 239 -41.84 -15.17 -19.85
CA ASP A 239 -41.77 -15.60 -21.28
C ASP A 239 -40.97 -14.65 -22.16
N ARG A 240 -40.61 -13.45 -21.67
CA ARG A 240 -39.76 -12.51 -22.39
C ARG A 240 -38.30 -13.00 -22.50
N LEU A 241 -37.86 -13.96 -21.69
CA LEU A 241 -36.53 -14.56 -21.74
C LEU A 241 -36.63 -16.00 -22.28
N THR A 242 -36.27 -16.17 -23.51
CA THR A 242 -36.15 -17.50 -24.13
C THR A 242 -34.69 -17.83 -24.38
N VAL A 243 -34.29 -19.08 -24.18
CA VAL A 243 -32.92 -19.58 -24.40
C VAL A 243 -32.94 -20.62 -25.51
N ALA A 244 -32.05 -20.50 -26.48
CA ALA A 244 -31.81 -21.46 -27.55
C ALA A 244 -30.36 -21.98 -27.51
N GLU A 245 -30.14 -23.24 -27.75
CA GLU A 245 -28.83 -23.88 -27.68
C GLU A 245 -28.54 -24.78 -28.85
N ASP A 246 -27.31 -24.68 -29.38
CA ASP A 246 -26.73 -25.55 -30.42
C ASP A 246 -25.33 -25.96 -29.94
N LEU A 247 -25.28 -26.99 -29.09
CA LEU A 247 -24.09 -27.39 -28.32
C LEU A 247 -23.60 -28.75 -28.84
N ASP A 248 -22.33 -28.80 -29.23
CA ASP A 248 -21.62 -30.05 -29.51
C ASP A 248 -21.01 -30.58 -28.19
N ASP A 249 -21.39 -31.82 -27.80
CA ASP A 249 -20.87 -32.43 -26.58
C ASP A 249 -19.33 -32.47 -26.52
N SER A 250 -18.69 -32.65 -27.68
CA SER A 250 -17.22 -32.68 -27.78
C SER A 250 -16.56 -31.30 -27.47
N ALA A 251 -17.32 -30.21 -27.55
CA ALA A 251 -16.87 -28.88 -27.19
C ALA A 251 -17.01 -28.60 -25.67
N LEU A 252 -17.93 -29.29 -25.00
CA LEU A 252 -18.30 -28.99 -23.62
C LEU A 252 -17.24 -29.38 -22.58
N ASP A 253 -16.37 -30.32 -22.90
CA ASP A 253 -15.34 -30.84 -21.98
C ASP A 253 -14.02 -30.03 -22.06
N VAL A 254 -13.97 -29.01 -22.93
CA VAL A 254 -12.80 -28.15 -23.05
C VAL A 254 -12.63 -27.28 -21.79
N SER A 255 -11.37 -27.19 -21.34
CA SER A 255 -10.99 -26.41 -20.16
C SER A 255 -10.98 -24.90 -20.47
N VAL A 256 -11.67 -24.11 -19.64
CA VAL A 256 -11.80 -22.66 -19.79
C VAL A 256 -11.55 -21.97 -18.43
N PRO A 257 -11.12 -20.71 -18.41
CA PRO A 257 -11.04 -19.97 -17.16
C PRO A 257 -12.44 -19.72 -16.56
N PRO A 258 -12.59 -19.78 -15.23
CA PRO A 258 -13.88 -19.56 -14.57
C PRO A 258 -14.49 -18.21 -14.90
N LEU A 259 -15.82 -18.14 -14.94
CA LEU A 259 -16.59 -16.94 -15.20
C LEU A 259 -16.27 -16.30 -16.57
N LEU A 260 -16.01 -17.13 -17.59
CA LEU A 260 -15.76 -16.69 -18.97
C LEU A 260 -17.05 -16.23 -19.66
N LEU A 261 -18.12 -17.03 -19.55
CA LEU A 261 -19.41 -16.76 -20.19
C LEU A 261 -20.30 -15.82 -19.38
N GLN A 262 -20.13 -15.80 -18.05
CA GLN A 262 -20.99 -15.03 -17.16
C GLN A 262 -21.14 -13.55 -17.57
N PRO A 263 -20.05 -12.78 -17.87
CA PRO A 263 -20.18 -11.39 -18.29
C PRO A 263 -20.93 -11.21 -19.62
N LEU A 264 -20.88 -12.21 -20.50
CA LEU A 264 -21.59 -12.18 -21.80
C LEU A 264 -23.07 -12.39 -21.60
N VAL A 265 -23.44 -13.34 -20.75
CA VAL A 265 -24.84 -13.63 -20.41
C VAL A 265 -25.48 -12.46 -19.68
N GLU A 266 -24.79 -11.85 -18.74
CA GLU A 266 -25.24 -10.64 -18.04
C GLU A 266 -25.47 -9.48 -19.01
N ASN A 267 -24.53 -9.26 -19.95
CA ASN A 267 -24.66 -8.23 -20.98
C ASN A 267 -25.85 -8.54 -21.92
N ALA A 268 -26.02 -9.79 -22.31
CA ALA A 268 -27.11 -10.21 -23.19
C ALA A 268 -28.49 -10.01 -22.54
N VAL A 269 -28.63 -10.35 -21.25
CA VAL A 269 -29.86 -10.09 -20.52
C VAL A 269 -30.09 -8.59 -20.34
N LYS A 270 -29.09 -7.84 -19.91
CA LYS A 270 -29.19 -6.40 -19.64
C LYS A 270 -29.51 -5.59 -20.89
N HIS A 271 -28.81 -5.83 -21.98
CA HIS A 271 -28.89 -5.02 -23.19
C HIS A 271 -29.77 -5.64 -24.29
N GLY A 272 -29.95 -6.97 -24.28
CA GLY A 272 -30.79 -7.67 -25.27
C GLY A 272 -32.24 -7.90 -24.81
N ILE A 273 -32.42 -8.31 -23.54
CA ILE A 273 -33.75 -8.72 -23.06
C ILE A 273 -34.41 -7.59 -22.24
N ALA A 274 -33.70 -7.03 -21.24
CA ALA A 274 -34.28 -6.03 -20.35
C ALA A 274 -34.64 -4.73 -21.08
N ALA A 275 -33.89 -4.36 -22.10
CA ALA A 275 -34.07 -3.14 -22.88
C ALA A 275 -35.29 -3.22 -23.84
N ARG A 276 -35.87 -4.40 -24.07
CA ARG A 276 -36.95 -4.63 -25.04
C ARG A 276 -38.23 -5.07 -24.35
N LEU A 277 -39.37 -4.46 -24.68
CA LEU A 277 -40.68 -4.84 -24.13
C LEU A 277 -41.06 -6.26 -24.51
N GLU A 278 -40.75 -6.67 -25.74
CA GLU A 278 -41.04 -7.99 -26.29
C GLU A 278 -40.07 -9.08 -25.77
N GLY A 279 -38.97 -8.67 -25.12
CA GLY A 279 -37.92 -9.59 -24.75
C GLY A 279 -37.11 -10.10 -25.92
N GLY A 280 -36.72 -11.36 -25.88
CA GLY A 280 -35.99 -11.97 -26.97
C GLY A 280 -35.37 -13.33 -26.64
N ILE A 281 -34.66 -13.86 -27.63
CA ILE A 281 -33.98 -15.14 -27.57
C ILE A 281 -32.49 -14.90 -27.33
N LEU A 282 -31.96 -15.43 -26.22
CA LEU A 282 -30.55 -15.59 -25.99
C LEU A 282 -30.06 -16.93 -26.50
N SER A 283 -29.11 -16.92 -27.43
CA SER A 283 -28.61 -18.15 -28.06
C SER A 283 -27.19 -18.46 -27.62
N PHE A 284 -26.95 -19.75 -27.33
CA PHE A 284 -25.62 -20.32 -27.10
C PHE A 284 -25.31 -21.32 -28.22
N ALA A 285 -24.12 -21.23 -28.79
CA ALA A 285 -23.60 -22.28 -29.63
C ALA A 285 -22.16 -22.62 -29.25
N ALA A 286 -21.81 -23.89 -29.26
CA ALA A 286 -20.46 -24.34 -29.02
C ALA A 286 -20.13 -25.47 -29.99
N LYS A 287 -19.08 -25.31 -30.80
CA LYS A 287 -18.69 -26.30 -31.82
C LYS A 287 -17.20 -26.57 -31.78
N ARG A 288 -16.81 -27.84 -31.86
CA ARG A 288 -15.40 -28.24 -31.94
C ARG A 288 -15.06 -28.62 -33.39
N SER A 289 -14.01 -28.04 -33.94
CA SER A 289 -13.52 -28.32 -35.27
C SER A 289 -12.01 -28.11 -35.37
N GLY A 290 -11.30 -29.10 -35.92
CA GLY A 290 -9.88 -28.95 -36.23
C GLY A 290 -8.96 -28.58 -35.07
N GLY A 291 -9.23 -29.09 -33.85
CA GLY A 291 -8.44 -28.76 -32.64
C GLY A 291 -8.77 -27.41 -32.03
N ARG A 292 -9.83 -26.74 -32.46
CA ARG A 292 -10.35 -25.50 -31.91
C ARG A 292 -11.78 -25.64 -31.45
N VAL A 293 -12.19 -24.78 -30.53
CA VAL A 293 -13.58 -24.64 -30.08
C VAL A 293 -14.03 -23.21 -30.31
N SER A 294 -15.13 -23.08 -31.03
CA SER A 294 -15.84 -21.81 -31.21
C SER A 294 -17.06 -21.79 -30.30
N ILE A 295 -17.14 -20.76 -29.46
CA ILE A 295 -18.24 -20.49 -28.54
C ILE A 295 -18.93 -19.22 -28.99
N VAL A 296 -20.23 -19.25 -29.15
CA VAL A 296 -21.02 -18.10 -29.60
C VAL A 296 -22.10 -17.79 -28.59
N VAL A 297 -22.19 -16.53 -28.18
CA VAL A 297 -23.32 -15.98 -27.41
C VAL A 297 -23.96 -14.89 -28.25
N GLU A 298 -25.26 -14.99 -28.49
CA GLU A 298 -26.00 -14.06 -29.36
C GLU A 298 -27.29 -13.61 -28.69
N ASN A 299 -27.57 -12.32 -28.75
CA ASN A 299 -28.79 -11.72 -28.21
C ASN A 299 -29.36 -10.66 -29.17
N PRO A 300 -30.66 -10.34 -29.07
CA PRO A 300 -31.24 -9.22 -29.81
C PRO A 300 -30.56 -7.91 -29.45
N ALA A 301 -30.36 -7.04 -30.46
CA ALA A 301 -29.84 -5.70 -30.26
C ALA A 301 -30.46 -4.73 -31.28
N GLU A 302 -30.62 -3.46 -30.92
CA GLU A 302 -31.08 -2.45 -31.86
C GLU A 302 -29.93 -1.98 -32.75
N ALA A 303 -30.17 -1.86 -34.06
CA ALA A 303 -29.17 -1.44 -35.05
C ALA A 303 -28.69 0.00 -34.85
N ALA A 304 -29.44 0.83 -34.11
CA ALA A 304 -29.17 2.23 -33.87
C ALA A 304 -28.47 2.52 -32.53
N ALA A 305 -28.16 1.52 -31.71
CA ALA A 305 -27.43 1.74 -30.47
C ALA A 305 -25.97 2.09 -30.79
N GLU A 306 -25.66 3.39 -30.87
CA GLU A 306 -24.31 3.89 -30.56
C GLU A 306 -23.83 3.18 -29.29
N LYS A 307 -22.58 2.68 -29.30
CA LYS A 307 -21.98 1.85 -28.23
C LYS A 307 -22.58 2.18 -26.85
N PRO A 308 -23.41 1.31 -26.27
CA PRO A 308 -24.05 1.63 -24.99
C PRO A 308 -22.97 1.92 -23.97
N ALA A 309 -23.07 3.06 -23.29
CA ALA A 309 -22.18 3.43 -22.19
C ALA A 309 -22.20 2.29 -21.17
N GLY A 310 -21.07 1.57 -21.03
CA GLY A 310 -20.93 0.42 -20.15
C GLY A 310 -20.83 -0.96 -20.83
N ALA A 311 -21.13 -1.10 -22.14
CA ALA A 311 -20.94 -2.36 -22.88
C ALA A 311 -19.48 -2.80 -23.03
N GLY A 312 -18.52 -1.95 -22.64
CA GLY A 312 -17.09 -2.22 -22.77
C GLY A 312 -16.48 -3.08 -21.67
N ILE A 313 -16.98 -3.00 -20.42
CA ILE A 313 -16.29 -3.61 -19.26
C ILE A 313 -16.39 -5.14 -19.26
N GLY A 314 -17.56 -5.70 -19.49
CA GLY A 314 -17.77 -7.16 -19.53
C GLY A 314 -16.96 -7.81 -20.65
N LEU A 315 -17.03 -7.25 -21.85
CA LEU A 315 -16.29 -7.76 -23.01
C LEU A 315 -14.77 -7.58 -22.85
N ALA A 316 -14.32 -6.46 -22.28
CA ALA A 316 -12.91 -6.24 -21.99
C ALA A 316 -12.38 -7.27 -20.97
N ASN A 317 -13.20 -7.67 -20.00
CA ASN A 317 -12.86 -8.71 -19.03
C ASN A 317 -12.73 -10.08 -19.70
N VAL A 318 -13.66 -10.43 -20.61
CA VAL A 318 -13.57 -11.67 -21.38
C VAL A 318 -12.31 -11.69 -22.24
N ARG A 319 -12.01 -10.63 -22.99
CA ARG A 319 -10.78 -10.52 -23.80
C ARG A 319 -9.52 -10.67 -22.95
N ARG A 320 -9.48 -10.02 -21.78
CA ARG A 320 -8.34 -10.12 -20.85
C ARG A 320 -8.17 -11.56 -20.33
N ARG A 321 -9.25 -12.26 -19.99
CA ARG A 321 -9.20 -13.65 -19.52
C ARG A 321 -8.72 -14.60 -20.61
N VAL A 322 -9.25 -14.45 -21.84
CA VAL A 322 -8.81 -15.24 -23.00
C VAL A 322 -7.33 -15.00 -23.27
N ALA A 323 -6.88 -13.76 -23.32
CA ALA A 323 -5.47 -13.42 -23.51
C ALA A 323 -4.57 -13.93 -22.39
N ALA A 324 -5.03 -13.89 -21.13
CA ALA A 324 -4.26 -14.39 -20.00
C ALA A 324 -4.11 -15.92 -20.00
N TYR A 325 -5.09 -16.65 -20.53
CA TYR A 325 -5.10 -18.12 -20.50
C TYR A 325 -4.45 -18.74 -21.74
N TRP A 326 -4.68 -18.18 -22.94
CA TRP A 326 -4.19 -18.73 -24.22
C TRP A 326 -3.25 -17.82 -24.99
N GLY A 327 -2.95 -16.60 -24.48
CA GLY A 327 -2.15 -15.63 -25.22
C GLY A 327 -2.79 -15.26 -26.55
N ASP A 328 -2.00 -15.24 -27.61
CA ASP A 328 -2.44 -14.93 -28.96
C ASP A 328 -3.21 -16.07 -29.66
N ALA A 329 -3.24 -17.26 -29.07
CA ALA A 329 -3.96 -18.40 -29.62
C ALA A 329 -5.49 -18.33 -29.40
N GLY A 330 -5.93 -17.54 -28.41
CA GLY A 330 -7.35 -17.29 -28.14
C GLY A 330 -7.83 -15.99 -28.82
N HIS A 331 -9.03 -16.00 -29.41
CA HIS A 331 -9.60 -14.83 -30.09
C HIS A 331 -11.02 -14.52 -29.59
N VAL A 332 -11.35 -13.23 -29.45
CA VAL A 332 -12.69 -12.75 -29.08
C VAL A 332 -13.15 -11.71 -30.10
N GLY A 333 -14.07 -12.12 -30.95
CA GLY A 333 -14.74 -11.31 -31.97
C GLY A 333 -16.13 -10.82 -31.53
N THR A 334 -16.56 -9.70 -32.07
CA THR A 334 -17.94 -9.19 -31.89
C THR A 334 -18.52 -8.71 -33.21
N ARG A 335 -19.78 -8.98 -33.42
CA ARG A 335 -20.49 -8.54 -34.62
C ARG A 335 -21.90 -8.09 -34.26
N LEU A 336 -22.30 -6.94 -34.79
CA LEU A 336 -23.69 -6.47 -34.78
C LEU A 336 -24.23 -6.55 -36.20
N ALA A 337 -25.19 -7.45 -36.47
CA ALA A 337 -25.80 -7.62 -37.74
C ALA A 337 -27.24 -8.14 -37.56
N ASP A 338 -28.15 -7.78 -38.45
CA ASP A 338 -29.53 -8.28 -38.52
C ASP A 338 -30.32 -8.13 -37.21
N GLY A 339 -30.07 -7.03 -36.49
CA GLY A 339 -30.71 -6.79 -35.17
C GLY A 339 -30.25 -7.73 -34.07
N ARG A 340 -29.08 -8.34 -34.19
CA ARG A 340 -28.47 -9.24 -33.22
C ARG A 340 -27.03 -8.83 -32.89
N PHE A 341 -26.69 -8.91 -31.61
CA PHE A 341 -25.32 -8.76 -31.13
C PHE A 341 -24.74 -10.15 -30.86
N ARG A 342 -23.67 -10.49 -31.57
CA ARG A 342 -22.97 -11.76 -31.47
C ARG A 342 -21.58 -11.57 -30.94
N VAL A 343 -21.24 -12.35 -29.91
CA VAL A 343 -19.88 -12.51 -29.39
C VAL A 343 -19.41 -13.91 -29.76
N GLU A 344 -18.26 -14.00 -30.37
CA GLU A 344 -17.62 -15.25 -30.75
C GLU A 344 -16.27 -15.37 -30.07
N ILE A 345 -16.05 -16.47 -29.37
CA ILE A 345 -14.80 -16.82 -28.70
C ILE A 345 -14.25 -18.07 -29.39
N ASP A 346 -13.06 -17.94 -29.94
CA ASP A 346 -12.37 -19.04 -30.63
C ASP A 346 -11.11 -19.42 -29.84
N LEU A 347 -11.04 -20.67 -29.39
CA LEU A 347 -10.06 -21.18 -28.42
C LEU A 347 -9.40 -22.46 -28.93
N PRO A 348 -8.15 -22.76 -28.60
CA PRO A 348 -7.60 -24.10 -28.74
C PRO A 348 -8.36 -25.09 -27.86
N ALA A 349 -8.65 -26.28 -28.43
CA ALA A 349 -9.36 -27.34 -27.71
C ALA A 349 -8.48 -28.07 -26.68
N GLU A 350 -7.17 -27.94 -26.79
CA GLU A 350 -6.18 -28.50 -25.86
C GLU A 350 -5.26 -27.35 -25.38
N VAL A 351 -4.97 -27.34 -24.09
CA VAL A 351 -4.06 -26.37 -23.45
C VAL A 351 -2.78 -27.08 -23.06
#